data_16fb73bdb1fbf590e4a610d2287b277e
#
_entry.id   16fb73bdb1fbf590e4a610d2287b277e
#
_cell.length_a   1.000
_cell.length_b   1.000
_cell.length_c   1.000
_cell.angle_alpha   90.00
_cell.angle_beta   90.00
_cell.angle_gamma   90.00
#
_symmetry.space_group_name_H-M   'P 1'
#
loop_
_entity.id
_entity.type
_entity.pdbx_description
1 polymer ?
#
loop_
_entity_poly.entity_id
_entity_poly.type
_entity_poly.pdbx_seq_one_letter_code
_entity_poly.pdbx_strand_id
1 'polypeptide(L)'
;MQGAIVVRECGGPEVLEWVERDPGGPGAGEVLVRHTVVGLNFIDVYHRTGLYPQELPFTPGVEGTGVVEEVGDGVDNVSVGDRVAYTSNGPIGSYCEARVMPAWRVVRLPDAISDETAAAVMVKGCTVEYLVRRTYPVQAGDNVLLTAAAGGVGLVACQWLRALGANVIGTVGTEEKGELAREYGCDHVILYRDEDITARVREITDGAMCAVAYDSVGASTFEPCLKSLAPRGMMVTFGNASGPVEPISPLMLAKQGSAFLTRPRVADYYATPEETADGISALFGMITSGAITPHIGARYALRDVAQAHRDLEARKTVGSNVLVV
;
A
#
# COMPACT_ATOMS: atom_id res chain seq x y z
N MET A 1 16.40 14.07 -22.39
CA MET A 1 16.52 14.35 -20.94
C MET A 1 15.14 14.28 -20.36
N GLN A 2 14.98 13.66 -19.21
CA GLN A 2 13.69 13.40 -18.53
C GLN A 2 13.82 13.81 -17.06
N GLY A 3 12.77 14.42 -16.50
CA GLY A 3 12.74 14.81 -15.11
C GLY A 3 12.67 13.61 -14.16
N ALA A 4 13.38 13.68 -13.06
CA ALA A 4 13.35 12.67 -12.00
C ALA A 4 13.63 13.31 -10.64
N ILE A 5 13.09 12.69 -9.59
CA ILE A 5 13.44 13.02 -8.21
C ILE A 5 14.63 12.13 -7.77
N VAL A 6 15.63 12.74 -7.18
CA VAL A 6 16.80 12.04 -6.66
C VAL A 6 17.02 12.38 -5.19
N VAL A 7 17.32 11.34 -4.41
CA VAL A 7 17.74 11.44 -3.01
C VAL A 7 19.24 11.12 -2.94
N ARG A 8 20.05 12.09 -2.48
CA ARG A 8 21.52 11.95 -2.33
C ARG A 8 21.94 11.65 -0.90
N GLU A 9 21.09 11.98 0.06
CA GLU A 9 21.26 11.69 1.48
C GLU A 9 19.89 11.44 2.12
N CYS A 10 19.85 10.64 3.18
CA CYS A 10 18.62 10.42 3.93
C CYS A 10 18.23 11.67 4.72
N GLY A 11 16.95 12.01 4.75
CA GLY A 11 16.51 13.22 5.45
C GLY A 11 15.02 13.48 5.39
N GLY A 12 14.64 14.72 5.64
CA GLY A 12 13.28 15.23 5.50
C GLY A 12 12.87 15.42 4.03
N PRO A 13 11.64 15.92 3.76
CA PRO A 13 11.16 16.11 2.38
C PRO A 13 12.03 17.04 1.52
N GLU A 14 12.88 17.85 2.11
CA GLU A 14 13.83 18.76 1.42
C GLU A 14 14.92 18.06 0.63
N VAL A 15 15.20 16.77 0.91
CA VAL A 15 16.21 16.00 0.17
C VAL A 15 15.70 15.43 -1.15
N LEU A 16 14.44 15.67 -1.51
CA LEU A 16 13.82 15.28 -2.77
C LEU A 16 14.15 16.30 -3.85
N GLU A 17 15.22 16.06 -4.57
CA GLU A 17 15.74 16.98 -5.58
C GLU A 17 15.22 16.64 -6.98
N TRP A 18 14.69 17.65 -7.71
CA TRP A 18 14.38 17.49 -9.12
C TRP A 18 15.66 17.61 -9.97
N VAL A 19 15.90 16.62 -10.82
CA VAL A 19 17.02 16.60 -11.75
C VAL A 19 16.55 16.18 -13.15
N GLU A 20 17.28 16.58 -14.17
CA GLU A 20 17.09 16.05 -15.51
C GLU A 20 18.16 14.98 -15.79
N ARG A 21 17.72 13.82 -16.27
CA ARG A 21 18.62 12.72 -16.62
C ARG A 21 18.16 12.00 -17.88
N ASP A 22 19.06 11.28 -18.51
CA ASP A 22 18.74 10.32 -19.56
C ASP A 22 18.27 9.02 -18.90
N PRO A 23 17.05 8.51 -19.19
CA PRO A 23 16.60 7.21 -18.68
C PRO A 23 17.36 6.04 -19.29
N GLY A 24 18.08 6.24 -20.40
CA GLY A 24 18.68 5.19 -21.23
C GLY A 24 17.66 4.47 -22.10
N GLY A 25 18.15 3.62 -23.00
CA GLY A 25 17.33 2.68 -23.77
C GLY A 25 17.20 1.33 -23.06
N PRO A 26 16.11 0.56 -23.31
CA PRO A 26 15.92 -0.76 -22.71
C PRO A 26 16.90 -1.80 -23.28
N GLY A 27 17.52 -2.57 -22.40
CA GLY A 27 18.27 -3.77 -22.74
C GLY A 27 17.37 -4.98 -23.04
N ALA A 28 17.98 -6.15 -23.29
CA ALA A 28 17.22 -7.37 -23.50
C ALA A 28 16.34 -7.71 -22.28
N GLY A 29 15.05 -8.00 -22.51
CA GLY A 29 14.07 -8.28 -21.46
C GLY A 29 13.57 -7.05 -20.69
N GLU A 30 13.90 -5.84 -21.13
CA GLU A 30 13.49 -4.59 -20.49
C GLU A 30 12.55 -3.75 -21.38
N VAL A 31 11.87 -2.80 -20.76
CA VAL A 31 11.01 -1.82 -21.42
C VAL A 31 11.32 -0.42 -20.90
N LEU A 32 11.18 0.60 -21.75
CA LEU A 32 11.12 2.00 -21.36
C LEU A 32 9.64 2.37 -21.17
N VAL A 33 9.29 2.77 -19.96
CA VAL A 33 7.93 3.25 -19.64
C VAL A 33 7.97 4.75 -19.40
N ARG A 34 7.15 5.51 -20.16
CA ARG A 34 6.83 6.90 -19.87
C ARG A 34 5.67 6.94 -18.90
N HIS A 35 5.87 7.52 -17.73
CA HIS A 35 4.83 7.64 -16.73
C HIS A 35 3.78 8.67 -17.09
N THR A 36 2.54 8.39 -16.71
CA THR A 36 1.42 9.33 -16.69
C THR A 36 1.07 9.73 -15.26
N VAL A 37 1.05 8.73 -14.37
CA VAL A 37 0.74 8.91 -12.94
C VAL A 37 1.57 7.93 -12.12
N VAL A 38 2.09 8.37 -10.99
CA VAL A 38 2.77 7.51 -10.01
C VAL A 38 2.13 7.63 -8.63
N GLY A 39 2.15 6.56 -7.86
CA GLY A 39 1.53 6.55 -6.53
C GLY A 39 2.46 7.12 -5.46
N LEU A 40 1.86 7.72 -4.43
CA LEU A 40 2.53 8.20 -3.23
C LEU A 40 2.21 7.27 -2.06
N ASN A 41 3.25 6.78 -1.37
CA ASN A 41 3.13 5.79 -0.30
C ASN A 41 4.02 6.09 0.90
N PHE A 42 3.65 5.61 2.09
CA PHE A 42 4.51 5.72 3.28
C PHE A 42 5.85 4.98 3.14
N ILE A 43 5.92 3.93 2.31
CA ILE A 43 7.19 3.25 2.05
C ILE A 43 8.22 4.18 1.37
N ASP A 44 7.78 5.13 0.58
CA ASP A 44 8.64 6.13 -0.05
C ASP A 44 9.28 7.06 1.00
N VAL A 45 8.52 7.37 2.07
CA VAL A 45 9.04 8.08 3.25
C VAL A 45 10.08 7.21 3.96
N TYR A 46 9.82 5.89 4.14
CA TYR A 46 10.78 5.00 4.81
C TYR A 46 12.10 4.87 4.04
N HIS A 47 12.05 4.84 2.70
CA HIS A 47 13.25 4.88 1.85
C HIS A 47 13.98 6.22 2.00
N ARG A 48 13.27 7.33 1.86
CA ARG A 48 13.84 8.67 1.96
C ARG A 48 14.51 8.93 3.32
N THR A 49 13.91 8.49 4.42
CA THR A 49 14.43 8.69 5.79
C THR A 49 15.51 7.70 6.18
N GLY A 50 15.74 6.64 5.38
CA GLY A 50 16.69 5.58 5.69
C GLY A 50 16.17 4.51 6.64
N LEU A 51 14.89 4.53 7.05
CA LEU A 51 14.29 3.44 7.84
C LEU A 51 14.36 2.11 7.07
N TYR A 52 14.18 2.18 5.73
CA TYR A 52 14.43 1.08 4.80
C TYR A 52 15.60 1.48 3.89
N PRO A 53 16.83 1.07 4.22
CA PRO A 53 18.03 1.54 3.54
C PRO A 53 18.01 1.30 2.02
N GLN A 54 18.47 2.29 1.26
CA GLN A 54 18.71 2.23 -0.17
C GLN A 54 20.12 2.69 -0.47
N GLU A 55 20.73 2.17 -1.55
CA GLU A 55 22.01 2.69 -2.03
C GLU A 55 21.83 4.12 -2.59
N LEU A 56 22.61 5.06 -2.09
CA LEU A 56 22.58 6.45 -2.50
C LEU A 56 23.53 6.71 -3.69
N PRO A 57 23.16 7.55 -4.67
CA PRO A 57 21.88 8.23 -4.81
C PRO A 57 20.80 7.31 -5.43
N PHE A 58 19.53 7.53 -5.08
CA PHE A 58 18.42 6.78 -5.65
C PHE A 58 17.24 7.69 -6.03
N THR A 59 16.36 7.17 -6.90
CA THR A 59 15.06 7.74 -7.22
C THR A 59 13.99 6.99 -6.42
N PRO A 60 13.16 7.66 -5.60
CA PRO A 60 12.07 7.03 -4.85
C PRO A 60 10.94 6.52 -5.74
N GLY A 61 9.93 5.92 -5.09
CA GLY A 61 8.68 5.51 -5.69
C GLY A 61 8.64 4.02 -6.04
N VAL A 62 7.51 3.37 -5.74
CA VAL A 62 7.34 1.92 -5.83
C VAL A 62 6.20 1.48 -6.76
N GLU A 63 5.41 2.41 -7.29
CA GLU A 63 4.33 2.10 -8.22
C GLU A 63 4.16 3.21 -9.26
N GLY A 64 3.63 2.86 -10.41
CA GLY A 64 3.34 3.82 -11.47
C GLY A 64 2.52 3.20 -12.60
N THR A 65 1.98 4.09 -13.40
CA THR A 65 1.29 3.81 -14.66
C THR A 65 1.89 4.64 -15.78
N GLY A 66 1.78 4.15 -16.98
CA GLY A 66 2.31 4.87 -18.14
C GLY A 66 2.10 4.11 -19.43
N VAL A 67 2.84 4.53 -20.44
CA VAL A 67 2.84 3.94 -21.77
C VAL A 67 4.22 3.38 -22.07
N VAL A 68 4.27 2.19 -22.64
CA VAL A 68 5.52 1.61 -23.14
C VAL A 68 5.99 2.41 -24.36
N GLU A 69 7.17 3.04 -24.27
CA GLU A 69 7.77 3.79 -25.38
C GLU A 69 8.72 2.96 -26.23
N GLU A 70 9.48 2.07 -25.56
CA GLU A 70 10.45 1.20 -26.22
C GLU A 70 10.43 -0.18 -25.55
N VAL A 71 10.75 -1.22 -26.33
CA VAL A 71 10.91 -2.60 -25.86
C VAL A 71 12.28 -3.11 -26.28
N GLY A 72 12.94 -3.80 -25.37
CA GLY A 72 14.21 -4.49 -25.65
C GLY A 72 13.99 -5.86 -26.28
N ASP A 73 15.09 -6.49 -26.72
CA ASP A 73 15.05 -7.81 -27.32
C ASP A 73 14.46 -8.86 -26.35
N GLY A 74 13.64 -9.78 -26.89
CA GLY A 74 13.06 -10.89 -26.13
C GLY A 74 11.85 -10.51 -25.25
N VAL A 75 11.33 -9.28 -25.34
CA VAL A 75 10.09 -8.89 -24.68
C VAL A 75 8.90 -9.33 -25.52
N ASP A 76 7.98 -10.10 -24.92
CA ASP A 76 6.80 -10.68 -25.57
C ASP A 76 5.47 -10.39 -24.84
N ASN A 77 5.53 -9.91 -23.60
CA ASN A 77 4.34 -9.66 -22.77
C ASN A 77 3.70 -8.29 -22.98
N VAL A 78 4.43 -7.31 -23.55
CA VAL A 78 3.93 -5.95 -23.85
C VAL A 78 4.52 -5.45 -25.17
N SER A 79 3.89 -4.41 -25.75
CA SER A 79 4.30 -3.76 -27.00
C SER A 79 4.35 -2.26 -26.82
N VAL A 80 5.08 -1.58 -27.72
CA VAL A 80 5.10 -0.09 -27.79
C VAL A 80 3.68 0.43 -27.95
N GLY A 81 3.31 1.41 -27.15
CA GLY A 81 1.97 1.99 -27.09
C GLY A 81 1.03 1.33 -26.08
N ASP A 82 1.38 0.20 -25.48
CA ASP A 82 0.57 -0.42 -24.44
C ASP A 82 0.53 0.47 -23.19
N ARG A 83 -0.67 0.66 -22.63
CA ARG A 83 -0.84 1.20 -21.29
C ARG A 83 -0.50 0.14 -20.27
N VAL A 84 0.35 0.49 -19.33
CA VAL A 84 0.86 -0.45 -18.32
C VAL A 84 0.79 0.13 -16.91
N ALA A 85 0.71 -0.76 -15.95
CA ALA A 85 0.87 -0.47 -14.53
C ALA A 85 1.90 -1.42 -13.93
N TYR A 86 2.48 -1.03 -12.80
CA TYR A 86 3.38 -1.89 -12.04
C TYR A 86 3.39 -1.52 -10.56
N THR A 87 3.72 -2.52 -9.72
CA THR A 87 4.18 -2.32 -8.35
C THR A 87 5.58 -2.88 -8.20
N SER A 88 6.44 -2.20 -7.49
CA SER A 88 7.84 -2.57 -7.43
C SER A 88 8.12 -3.58 -6.32
N ASN A 89 8.40 -4.82 -6.70
CA ASN A 89 9.01 -5.84 -5.85
C ASN A 89 10.55 -5.83 -5.94
N GLY A 90 11.13 -4.82 -6.59
CA GLY A 90 12.55 -4.72 -6.91
C GLY A 90 12.99 -3.28 -6.94
N PRO A 91 13.85 -2.89 -7.88
CA PRO A 91 14.40 -1.53 -7.89
C PRO A 91 13.29 -0.48 -7.85
N ILE A 92 13.31 0.37 -6.83
CA ILE A 92 12.44 1.53 -6.73
C ILE A 92 12.80 2.54 -7.83
N GLY A 93 12.00 3.60 -8.03
CA GLY A 93 12.36 4.63 -9.00
C GLY A 93 11.21 5.12 -9.86
N SER A 94 9.96 5.11 -9.36
CA SER A 94 8.83 5.63 -10.13
C SER A 94 8.72 7.15 -10.12
N TYR A 95 9.42 7.87 -9.25
CA TYR A 95 9.38 9.32 -9.21
C TYR A 95 10.22 9.96 -10.33
N CYS A 96 9.85 9.67 -11.57
CA CYS A 96 10.47 10.19 -12.78
C CYS A 96 9.48 10.21 -13.95
N GLU A 97 9.78 10.99 -14.98
CA GLU A 97 8.96 11.05 -16.19
C GLU A 97 9.05 9.76 -17.02
N ALA A 98 10.22 9.12 -17.04
CA ALA A 98 10.38 7.83 -17.71
C ALA A 98 11.46 6.99 -17.05
N ARG A 99 11.34 5.65 -17.15
CA ARG A 99 12.33 4.70 -16.64
C ARG A 99 12.40 3.42 -17.46
N VAL A 100 13.61 2.85 -17.50
CA VAL A 100 13.84 1.48 -17.95
C VAL A 100 13.59 0.52 -16.80
N MET A 101 12.92 -0.60 -17.07
CA MET A 101 12.67 -1.65 -16.09
C MET A 101 12.42 -3.02 -16.75
N PRO A 102 12.59 -4.14 -16.00
CA PRO A 102 12.29 -5.46 -16.52
C PRO A 102 10.83 -5.60 -16.99
N ALA A 103 10.64 -6.08 -18.21
CA ALA A 103 9.32 -6.20 -18.86
C ALA A 103 8.34 -7.09 -18.09
N TRP A 104 8.80 -8.16 -17.42
CA TRP A 104 7.94 -9.06 -16.63
C TRP A 104 7.28 -8.39 -15.41
N ARG A 105 7.76 -7.20 -15.02
CA ARG A 105 7.21 -6.43 -13.89
C ARG A 105 6.06 -5.52 -14.27
N VAL A 106 5.91 -5.23 -15.54
CA VAL A 106 4.78 -4.41 -16.01
C VAL A 106 3.65 -5.31 -16.45
N VAL A 107 2.43 -4.88 -16.15
CA VAL A 107 1.21 -5.54 -16.59
C VAL A 107 0.40 -4.60 -17.47
N ARG A 108 -0.19 -5.14 -18.53
CA ARG A 108 -1.14 -4.38 -19.36
C ARG A 108 -2.30 -3.91 -18.52
N LEU A 109 -2.60 -2.63 -18.64
CA LEU A 109 -3.73 -2.02 -17.94
C LEU A 109 -5.01 -2.25 -18.78
N PRO A 110 -6.05 -2.88 -18.19
CA PRO A 110 -7.33 -3.01 -18.88
C PRO A 110 -7.92 -1.64 -19.24
N ASP A 111 -8.60 -1.53 -20.40
CA ASP A 111 -9.19 -0.26 -20.86
C ASP A 111 -10.19 0.35 -19.88
N ALA A 112 -10.88 -0.51 -19.11
CA ALA A 112 -11.83 -0.10 -18.08
C ALA A 112 -11.18 0.55 -16.86
N ILE A 113 -9.84 0.46 -16.69
CA ILE A 113 -9.11 1.02 -15.56
C ILE A 113 -8.31 2.24 -16.05
N SER A 114 -8.56 3.40 -15.44
CA SER A 114 -7.77 4.61 -15.73
C SER A 114 -6.38 4.55 -15.11
N ASP A 115 -5.44 5.32 -15.65
CA ASP A 115 -4.08 5.42 -15.11
C ASP A 115 -4.09 5.90 -13.67
N GLU A 116 -4.90 6.91 -13.32
CA GLU A 116 -5.04 7.38 -11.95
C GLU A 116 -5.56 6.29 -11.00
N THR A 117 -6.59 5.54 -11.44
CA THR A 117 -7.14 4.42 -10.67
C THR A 117 -6.05 3.39 -10.39
N ALA A 118 -5.30 2.99 -11.41
CA ALA A 118 -4.24 2.01 -11.23
C ALA A 118 -3.10 2.54 -10.34
N ALA A 119 -2.59 3.75 -10.59
CA ALA A 119 -1.55 4.36 -9.75
C ALA A 119 -1.99 4.54 -8.29
N ALA A 120 -3.29 4.71 -8.05
CA ALA A 120 -3.84 4.82 -6.70
C ALA A 120 -3.90 3.49 -5.94
N VAL A 121 -3.87 2.33 -6.65
CA VAL A 121 -4.19 1.03 -6.03
C VAL A 121 -3.13 -0.06 -6.21
N MET A 122 -2.15 0.07 -7.12
CA MET A 122 -1.23 -1.05 -7.39
C MET A 122 -0.54 -1.55 -6.13
N VAL A 123 0.18 -0.72 -5.40
CA VAL A 123 0.83 -1.11 -4.12
C VAL A 123 -0.21 -1.43 -3.06
N LYS A 124 -1.23 -0.58 -2.93
CA LYS A 124 -2.23 -0.67 -1.87
C LYS A 124 -3.12 -1.90 -2.04
N GLY A 125 -3.60 -2.12 -3.26
CA GLY A 125 -4.45 -3.25 -3.61
C GLY A 125 -3.71 -4.57 -3.58
N CYS A 126 -2.48 -4.64 -4.13
CA CYS A 126 -1.63 -5.82 -4.00
C CYS A 126 -1.31 -6.12 -2.53
N THR A 127 -1.13 -5.07 -1.69
CA THR A 127 -0.96 -5.25 -0.24
C THR A 127 -2.21 -5.87 0.37
N VAL A 128 -3.39 -5.34 0.11
CA VAL A 128 -4.65 -5.89 0.63
C VAL A 128 -4.87 -7.31 0.12
N GLU A 129 -4.62 -7.57 -1.16
CA GLU A 129 -4.79 -8.88 -1.77
C GLU A 129 -4.05 -9.96 -0.97
N TYR A 130 -2.73 -9.82 -0.78
CA TYR A 130 -2.00 -10.85 -0.06
C TYR A 130 -2.35 -10.90 1.43
N LEU A 131 -2.68 -9.76 2.06
CA LEU A 131 -3.10 -9.73 3.46
C LEU A 131 -4.34 -10.58 3.69
N VAL A 132 -5.40 -10.36 2.89
CA VAL A 132 -6.73 -10.96 3.14
C VAL A 132 -6.94 -12.31 2.47
N ARG A 133 -6.15 -12.66 1.44
CA ARG A 133 -6.27 -13.94 0.72
C ARG A 133 -5.20 -14.96 1.10
N ARG A 134 -3.98 -14.51 1.42
CA ARG A 134 -2.80 -15.39 1.53
C ARG A 134 -2.12 -15.34 2.90
N THR A 135 -2.04 -14.20 3.56
CA THR A 135 -1.47 -14.09 4.93
C THR A 135 -2.44 -14.63 5.97
N TYR A 136 -3.65 -14.11 5.98
CA TYR A 136 -4.78 -14.64 6.73
C TYR A 136 -5.97 -14.73 5.78
N PRO A 137 -6.33 -15.92 5.28
CA PRO A 137 -7.49 -16.09 4.41
C PRO A 137 -8.79 -15.78 5.14
N VAL A 138 -9.24 -14.54 5.02
CA VAL A 138 -10.43 -14.03 5.72
C VAL A 138 -11.68 -14.78 5.29
N GLN A 139 -12.48 -15.18 6.26
CA GLN A 139 -13.75 -15.86 6.06
C GLN A 139 -14.93 -14.92 6.33
N ALA A 140 -16.08 -15.22 5.71
CA ALA A 140 -17.32 -14.51 6.02
C ALA A 140 -17.66 -14.63 7.51
N GLY A 141 -17.99 -13.51 8.14
CA GLY A 141 -18.29 -13.41 9.57
C GLY A 141 -17.06 -13.23 10.49
N ASP A 142 -15.84 -13.25 9.97
CA ASP A 142 -14.66 -12.92 10.78
C ASP A 142 -14.72 -11.47 11.28
N ASN A 143 -14.45 -11.26 12.56
CA ASN A 143 -14.18 -9.93 13.10
C ASN A 143 -12.75 -9.53 12.74
N VAL A 144 -12.58 -8.45 11.98
CA VAL A 144 -11.30 -7.96 11.48
C VAL A 144 -11.03 -6.56 12.01
N LEU A 145 -9.93 -6.39 12.76
CA LEU A 145 -9.48 -5.06 13.18
C LEU A 145 -8.51 -4.49 12.13
N LEU A 146 -8.75 -3.26 11.70
CA LEU A 146 -7.97 -2.56 10.70
C LEU A 146 -7.52 -1.19 11.22
N THR A 147 -6.22 -0.95 11.34
CA THR A 147 -5.72 0.39 11.69
C THR A 147 -5.68 1.32 10.48
N ALA A 148 -5.80 2.63 10.72
CA ALA A 148 -5.80 3.67 9.69
C ALA A 148 -6.82 3.40 8.56
N ALA A 149 -8.06 3.05 8.94
CA ALA A 149 -9.11 2.62 8.01
C ALA A 149 -9.45 3.63 6.90
N ALA A 150 -9.24 4.94 7.11
CA ALA A 150 -9.44 5.99 6.10
C ALA A 150 -8.17 6.30 5.26
N GLY A 151 -7.09 5.54 5.44
CA GLY A 151 -5.88 5.65 4.61
C GLY A 151 -6.00 4.89 3.28
N GLY A 152 -5.00 5.03 2.41
CA GLY A 152 -5.04 4.40 1.08
C GLY A 152 -5.21 2.89 1.12
N VAL A 153 -4.42 2.17 1.94
CA VAL A 153 -4.60 0.72 2.16
C VAL A 153 -5.92 0.46 2.89
N GLY A 154 -6.26 1.29 3.88
CA GLY A 154 -7.44 1.13 4.73
C GLY A 154 -8.74 1.13 3.92
N LEU A 155 -8.96 2.11 3.04
CA LEU A 155 -10.19 2.19 2.23
C LEU A 155 -10.30 1.04 1.22
N VAL A 156 -9.19 0.58 0.65
CA VAL A 156 -9.18 -0.61 -0.22
C VAL A 156 -9.48 -1.87 0.59
N ALA A 157 -8.90 -1.99 1.80
CA ALA A 157 -9.13 -3.13 2.68
C ALA A 157 -10.58 -3.21 3.18
N CYS A 158 -11.18 -2.07 3.57
CA CYS A 158 -12.60 -2.03 3.97
C CYS A 158 -13.50 -2.60 2.88
N GLN A 159 -13.32 -2.18 1.62
CA GLN A 159 -14.11 -2.66 0.50
C GLN A 159 -13.88 -4.15 0.23
N TRP A 160 -12.62 -4.60 0.25
CA TRP A 160 -12.32 -6.02 -0.01
C TRP A 160 -12.87 -6.91 1.09
N LEU A 161 -12.64 -6.55 2.37
CA LEU A 161 -13.16 -7.28 3.52
C LEU A 161 -14.69 -7.35 3.54
N ARG A 162 -15.36 -6.23 3.22
CA ARG A 162 -16.82 -6.21 3.03
C ARG A 162 -17.26 -7.17 1.93
N ALA A 163 -16.57 -7.21 0.81
CA ALA A 163 -16.87 -8.14 -0.29
C ALA A 163 -16.67 -9.61 0.11
N LEU A 164 -15.76 -9.90 1.06
CA LEU A 164 -15.57 -11.22 1.66
C LEU A 164 -16.61 -11.55 2.74
N GLY A 165 -17.45 -10.58 3.15
CA GLY A 165 -18.45 -10.76 4.21
C GLY A 165 -17.90 -10.72 5.63
N ALA A 166 -16.73 -10.12 5.84
CA ALA A 166 -16.16 -9.90 7.16
C ALA A 166 -16.87 -8.77 7.92
N ASN A 167 -16.80 -8.77 9.24
CA ASN A 167 -17.20 -7.67 10.11
C ASN A 167 -16.00 -6.76 10.33
N VAL A 168 -15.97 -5.58 9.71
CA VAL A 168 -14.82 -4.68 9.64
C VAL A 168 -14.85 -3.64 10.74
N ILE A 169 -13.87 -3.69 11.64
CA ILE A 169 -13.69 -2.74 12.74
C ILE A 169 -12.47 -1.86 12.42
N GLY A 170 -12.70 -0.61 12.08
CA GLY A 170 -11.65 0.32 11.64
C GLY A 170 -11.27 1.35 12.69
N THR A 171 -9.98 1.65 12.85
CA THR A 171 -9.55 2.77 13.71
C THR A 171 -9.20 3.99 12.88
N VAL A 172 -9.65 5.17 13.31
CA VAL A 172 -9.40 6.47 12.67
C VAL A 172 -9.15 7.56 13.72
N GLY A 173 -8.60 8.70 13.28
CA GLY A 173 -8.24 9.78 14.19
C GLY A 173 -9.29 10.87 14.35
N THR A 174 -10.29 10.94 13.48
CA THR A 174 -11.36 11.96 13.51
C THR A 174 -12.66 11.38 12.97
N GLU A 175 -13.81 12.00 13.32
CA GLU A 175 -15.12 11.52 12.86
C GLU A 175 -15.26 11.64 11.33
N GLU A 176 -14.74 12.70 10.71
CA GLU A 176 -14.79 12.84 9.23
C GLU A 176 -14.08 11.68 8.53
N LYS A 177 -12.95 11.20 9.11
CA LYS A 177 -12.26 9.99 8.63
C LYS A 177 -13.07 8.73 8.90
N GLY A 178 -13.85 8.73 9.97
CA GLY A 178 -14.78 7.64 10.30
C GLY A 178 -15.93 7.55 9.31
N GLU A 179 -16.54 8.68 8.96
CA GLU A 179 -17.59 8.73 7.93
C GLU A 179 -17.09 8.21 6.60
N LEU A 180 -15.89 8.64 6.17
CA LEU A 180 -15.27 8.13 4.95
C LEU A 180 -15.02 6.61 5.03
N ALA A 181 -14.51 6.09 6.14
CA ALA A 181 -14.28 4.66 6.29
C ALA A 181 -15.60 3.85 6.20
N ARG A 182 -16.68 4.34 6.81
CA ARG A 182 -18.02 3.71 6.74
C ARG A 182 -18.55 3.69 5.31
N GLU A 183 -18.43 4.79 4.56
CA GLU A 183 -18.80 4.87 3.14
C GLU A 183 -18.10 3.77 2.33
N TYR A 184 -16.84 3.50 2.63
CA TYR A 184 -16.03 2.49 1.95
C TYR A 184 -16.10 1.08 2.58
N GLY A 185 -17.05 0.83 3.47
CA GLY A 185 -17.36 -0.53 3.93
C GLY A 185 -16.79 -0.94 5.28
N CYS A 186 -16.38 0.02 6.11
CA CYS A 186 -16.09 -0.23 7.52
C CYS A 186 -17.40 -0.28 8.31
N ASP A 187 -17.68 -1.40 8.98
CA ASP A 187 -18.93 -1.58 9.73
C ASP A 187 -18.92 -0.81 11.05
N HIS A 188 -17.79 -0.81 11.73
CA HIS A 188 -17.61 -0.16 13.02
C HIS A 188 -16.34 0.72 13.01
N VAL A 189 -16.47 1.93 13.55
CA VAL A 189 -15.37 2.89 13.64
C VAL A 189 -15.03 3.14 15.09
N ILE A 190 -13.72 3.14 15.40
CA ILE A 190 -13.15 3.49 16.71
C ILE A 190 -12.30 4.76 16.54
N LEU A 191 -12.64 5.80 17.30
CA LEU A 191 -11.88 7.04 17.35
C LEU A 191 -10.71 6.89 18.35
N TYR A 192 -9.56 6.37 17.90
CA TYR A 192 -8.45 5.96 18.75
C TYR A 192 -7.84 7.08 19.60
N ARG A 193 -8.20 8.34 19.38
CA ARG A 193 -7.77 9.48 20.20
C ARG A 193 -8.57 9.61 21.49
N ASP A 194 -9.82 9.16 21.46
CA ASP A 194 -10.81 9.37 22.50
C ASP A 194 -11.30 8.05 23.12
N GLU A 195 -11.09 6.92 22.43
CA GLU A 195 -11.60 5.61 22.80
C GLU A 195 -10.45 4.61 22.99
N ASP A 196 -10.61 3.69 23.95
CA ASP A 196 -9.73 2.52 24.09
C ASP A 196 -10.08 1.47 23.05
N ILE A 197 -9.13 1.17 22.14
CA ILE A 197 -9.35 0.24 21.03
C ILE A 197 -9.79 -1.13 21.52
N THR A 198 -9.11 -1.68 22.54
CA THR A 198 -9.38 -3.04 23.06
C THR A 198 -10.75 -3.13 23.72
N ALA A 199 -11.12 -2.11 24.51
CA ALA A 199 -12.44 -2.07 25.15
C ALA A 199 -13.57 -1.97 24.12
N ARG A 200 -13.40 -1.12 23.10
CA ARG A 200 -14.39 -0.96 22.02
C ARG A 200 -14.51 -2.22 21.16
N VAL A 201 -13.40 -2.89 20.82
CA VAL A 201 -13.45 -4.18 20.11
C VAL A 201 -14.24 -5.19 20.92
N ARG A 202 -13.99 -5.29 22.24
CA ARG A 202 -14.72 -6.20 23.13
C ARG A 202 -16.22 -5.92 23.14
N GLU A 203 -16.62 -4.65 23.18
CA GLU A 203 -18.02 -4.23 23.14
C GLU A 203 -18.67 -4.58 21.79
N ILE A 204 -18.03 -4.19 20.67
CA ILE A 204 -18.54 -4.42 19.31
C ILE A 204 -18.73 -5.92 19.02
N THR A 205 -17.85 -6.76 19.55
CA THR A 205 -17.85 -8.21 19.27
C THR A 205 -18.52 -9.04 20.37
N ASP A 206 -19.20 -8.44 21.34
CA ASP A 206 -19.75 -9.12 22.51
C ASP A 206 -18.73 -10.03 23.22
N GLY A 207 -17.45 -9.61 23.23
CA GLY A 207 -16.33 -10.35 23.83
C GLY A 207 -15.70 -11.42 22.96
N ALA A 208 -16.19 -11.69 21.76
CA ALA A 208 -15.62 -12.68 20.84
C ALA A 208 -14.21 -12.28 20.35
N MET A 209 -13.89 -10.98 20.32
CA MET A 209 -12.65 -10.39 19.85
C MET A 209 -12.41 -10.62 18.34
N CYS A 210 -11.23 -10.23 17.82
CA CYS A 210 -10.93 -10.29 16.40
C CYS A 210 -10.13 -11.55 16.03
N ALA A 211 -10.47 -12.16 14.90
CA ALA A 211 -9.73 -13.27 14.31
C ALA A 211 -8.36 -12.79 13.76
N VAL A 212 -8.33 -11.58 13.24
CA VAL A 212 -7.12 -10.96 12.71
C VAL A 212 -7.12 -9.44 12.98
N ALA A 213 -5.93 -8.89 13.22
CA ALA A 213 -5.68 -7.45 13.28
C ALA A 213 -4.64 -7.07 12.24
N TYR A 214 -5.00 -6.21 11.30
CA TYR A 214 -4.11 -5.64 10.29
C TYR A 214 -3.62 -4.27 10.73
N ASP A 215 -2.33 -4.17 11.05
CA ASP A 215 -1.73 -2.95 11.57
C ASP A 215 -0.68 -2.35 10.64
N SER A 216 -0.99 -1.16 10.10
CA SER A 216 -0.11 -0.34 9.28
C SER A 216 0.59 0.78 10.06
N VAL A 217 0.25 0.98 11.32
CA VAL A 217 0.67 2.14 12.12
C VAL A 217 1.92 1.81 12.95
N GLY A 218 1.98 0.65 13.59
CA GLY A 218 3.19 0.16 14.27
C GLY A 218 3.25 0.54 15.74
N ALA A 219 4.30 1.26 16.17
CA ALA A 219 4.64 1.48 17.58
C ALA A 219 3.44 1.84 18.48
N SER A 220 2.58 2.75 18.05
CA SER A 220 1.46 3.24 18.87
C SER A 220 0.22 2.34 18.89
N THR A 221 0.11 1.37 17.96
CA THR A 221 -1.10 0.55 17.80
C THR A 221 -0.87 -0.94 18.00
N PHE A 222 0.37 -1.40 18.00
CA PHE A 222 0.71 -2.81 18.10
C PHE A 222 0.09 -3.49 19.34
N GLU A 223 0.27 -2.90 20.51
CA GLU A 223 -0.21 -3.49 21.76
C GLU A 223 -1.74 -3.53 21.85
N PRO A 224 -2.50 -2.44 21.58
CA PRO A 224 -3.95 -2.51 21.54
C PRO A 224 -4.48 -3.46 20.44
N CYS A 225 -3.85 -3.54 19.28
CA CYS A 225 -4.22 -4.51 18.24
C CYS A 225 -4.01 -5.96 18.72
N LEU A 226 -2.86 -6.25 19.32
CA LEU A 226 -2.59 -7.59 19.86
C LEU A 226 -3.59 -7.98 20.95
N LYS A 227 -3.92 -7.06 21.86
CA LYS A 227 -4.93 -7.28 22.93
C LYS A 227 -6.35 -7.43 22.42
N SER A 228 -6.61 -7.00 21.21
CA SER A 228 -7.92 -7.12 20.55
C SER A 228 -8.15 -8.46 19.85
N LEU A 229 -7.17 -9.37 19.86
CA LEU A 229 -7.28 -10.68 19.22
C LEU A 229 -8.04 -11.68 20.08
N ALA A 230 -8.83 -12.52 19.43
CA ALA A 230 -9.35 -13.75 20.00
C ALA A 230 -8.19 -14.75 20.28
N PRO A 231 -8.39 -15.78 21.11
CA PRO A 231 -7.42 -16.86 21.24
C PRO A 231 -7.07 -17.46 19.87
N ARG A 232 -5.76 -17.61 19.60
CA ARG A 232 -5.19 -18.05 18.31
C ARG A 232 -5.46 -17.08 17.15
N GLY A 233 -5.85 -15.84 17.44
CA GLY A 233 -5.96 -14.78 16.43
C GLY A 233 -4.58 -14.37 15.88
N MET A 234 -4.60 -13.72 14.73
CA MET A 234 -3.37 -13.31 14.02
C MET A 234 -3.14 -11.80 14.08
N MET A 235 -1.98 -11.41 14.59
CA MET A 235 -1.46 -10.05 14.48
C MET A 235 -0.64 -9.93 13.19
N VAL A 236 -1.09 -9.09 12.27
CA VAL A 236 -0.39 -8.81 11.01
C VAL A 236 0.07 -7.35 11.04
N THR A 237 1.33 -7.13 11.38
CA THR A 237 1.93 -5.78 11.36
C THR A 237 2.63 -5.57 10.02
N PHE A 238 2.21 -4.59 9.22
CA PHE A 238 2.74 -4.39 7.87
C PHE A 238 3.21 -2.96 7.56
N GLY A 239 3.08 -2.03 8.53
CA GLY A 239 3.52 -0.64 8.41
C GLY A 239 4.20 -0.11 9.67
N ASN A 240 4.80 1.08 9.57
CA ASN A 240 5.52 1.76 10.64
C ASN A 240 5.20 3.28 10.64
N ALA A 241 3.94 3.67 10.37
CA ALA A 241 3.56 5.08 10.26
C ALA A 241 3.74 5.90 11.56
N SER A 242 3.80 5.22 12.72
CA SER A 242 4.14 5.82 14.02
C SER A 242 5.53 5.42 14.55
N GLY A 243 6.33 4.77 13.72
CA GLY A 243 7.62 4.19 14.08
C GLY A 243 7.57 2.66 14.17
N PRO A 244 8.74 2.01 14.18
CA PRO A 244 8.86 0.56 14.32
C PRO A 244 8.37 0.10 15.68
N VAL A 245 7.85 -1.14 15.73
CA VAL A 245 7.49 -1.82 16.97
C VAL A 245 8.76 -2.21 17.71
N GLU A 246 8.81 -1.95 19.02
CA GLU A 246 9.90 -2.40 19.88
C GLU A 246 9.97 -3.94 19.93
N PRO A 247 11.15 -4.52 20.22
CA PRO A 247 11.29 -5.96 20.39
C PRO A 247 10.32 -6.52 21.43
N ILE A 248 9.65 -7.61 21.09
CA ILE A 248 8.68 -8.26 21.98
C ILE A 248 9.17 -9.63 22.48
N SER A 249 8.73 -10.01 23.67
CA SER A 249 8.92 -11.37 24.18
C SER A 249 7.89 -12.32 23.57
N PRO A 250 8.27 -13.52 23.09
CA PRO A 250 7.32 -14.55 22.66
C PRO A 250 6.26 -14.92 23.71
N LEU A 251 6.57 -14.75 25.00
CA LEU A 251 5.59 -14.95 26.10
C LEU A 251 4.39 -14.00 26.00
N MET A 252 4.52 -12.86 25.33
CA MET A 252 3.41 -11.95 25.08
C MET A 252 2.34 -12.64 24.23
N LEU A 253 2.75 -13.38 23.19
CA LEU A 253 1.83 -14.12 22.31
C LEU A 253 1.13 -15.27 23.07
N ALA A 254 1.84 -15.97 23.93
CA ALA A 254 1.25 -17.02 24.77
C ALA A 254 0.19 -16.45 25.73
N LYS A 255 0.47 -15.32 26.38
CA LYS A 255 -0.47 -14.63 27.28
C LYS A 255 -1.70 -14.12 26.55
N GLN A 256 -1.59 -13.77 25.28
CA GLN A 256 -2.69 -13.34 24.42
C GLN A 256 -3.48 -14.52 23.82
N GLY A 257 -3.41 -15.71 24.41
CA GLY A 257 -4.15 -16.88 23.96
C GLY A 257 -3.51 -17.58 22.77
N SER A 258 -2.19 -17.70 22.74
CA SER A 258 -1.42 -18.36 21.69
C SER A 258 -1.58 -17.64 20.33
N ALA A 259 -1.55 -16.32 20.35
CA ALA A 259 -1.66 -15.51 19.13
C ALA A 259 -0.52 -15.78 18.14
N PHE A 260 -0.83 -15.63 16.85
CA PHE A 260 0.18 -15.60 15.79
C PHE A 260 0.65 -14.17 15.55
N LEU A 261 1.90 -14.01 15.14
CA LEU A 261 2.46 -12.74 14.71
C LEU A 261 3.21 -12.91 13.39
N THR A 262 2.93 -12.04 12.43
CA THR A 262 3.66 -12.00 11.18
C THR A 262 3.91 -10.57 10.72
N ARG A 263 5.00 -10.39 9.93
CA ARG A 263 5.39 -9.13 9.29
C ARG A 263 5.60 -9.38 7.80
N PRO A 264 4.51 -9.45 7.00
CA PRO A 264 4.61 -9.77 5.59
C PRO A 264 5.15 -8.58 4.78
N ARG A 265 5.75 -8.88 3.62
CA ARG A 265 6.19 -7.90 2.62
C ARG A 265 5.65 -8.30 1.27
N VAL A 266 5.27 -7.33 0.45
CA VAL A 266 4.78 -7.58 -0.92
C VAL A 266 5.78 -8.39 -1.75
N ALA A 267 7.08 -8.16 -1.56
CA ALA A 267 8.13 -8.88 -2.30
C ALA A 267 8.12 -10.41 -2.07
N ASP A 268 7.66 -10.86 -0.90
CA ASP A 268 7.63 -12.28 -0.56
C ASP A 268 6.36 -12.99 -1.09
N TYR A 269 5.31 -12.20 -1.39
CA TYR A 269 4.03 -12.69 -1.91
C TYR A 269 3.86 -12.49 -3.42
N TYR A 270 4.75 -11.72 -4.05
CA TYR A 270 4.80 -11.45 -5.48
C TYR A 270 6.20 -11.79 -6.00
N ALA A 271 6.74 -12.93 -5.55
CA ALA A 271 8.12 -13.33 -5.81
C ALA A 271 8.32 -13.88 -7.22
N THR A 272 7.26 -14.48 -7.80
CA THR A 272 7.29 -15.07 -9.14
C THR A 272 6.34 -14.35 -10.10
N PRO A 273 6.54 -14.49 -11.43
CA PRO A 273 5.59 -13.98 -12.42
C PRO A 273 4.16 -14.52 -12.23
N GLU A 274 4.02 -15.80 -11.85
CA GLU A 274 2.71 -16.44 -11.65
C GLU A 274 1.99 -15.86 -10.44
N GLU A 275 2.67 -15.69 -9.30
CA GLU A 275 2.12 -15.05 -8.10
C GLU A 275 1.73 -13.60 -8.38
N THR A 276 2.55 -12.89 -9.17
CA THR A 276 2.27 -11.52 -9.59
C THR A 276 1.03 -11.46 -10.47
N ALA A 277 0.92 -12.35 -11.45
CA ALA A 277 -0.23 -12.42 -12.36
C ALA A 277 -1.53 -12.75 -11.60
N ASP A 278 -1.52 -13.75 -10.67
CA ASP A 278 -2.70 -14.12 -9.87
C ASP A 278 -3.16 -12.94 -8.99
N GLY A 279 -2.24 -12.33 -8.24
CA GLY A 279 -2.59 -11.24 -7.34
C GLY A 279 -3.11 -10.00 -8.07
N ILE A 280 -2.47 -9.61 -9.18
CA ILE A 280 -2.92 -8.46 -9.98
C ILE A 280 -4.24 -8.77 -10.69
N SER A 281 -4.44 -9.99 -11.20
CA SER A 281 -5.71 -10.42 -11.80
C SER A 281 -6.86 -10.33 -10.79
N ALA A 282 -6.63 -10.77 -9.57
CA ALA A 282 -7.62 -10.65 -8.48
C ALA A 282 -7.93 -9.17 -8.18
N LEU A 283 -6.91 -8.31 -8.07
CA LEU A 283 -7.09 -6.88 -7.84
C LEU A 283 -7.90 -6.23 -8.98
N PHE A 284 -7.51 -6.46 -10.25
CA PHE A 284 -8.21 -5.90 -11.38
C PHE A 284 -9.65 -6.42 -11.48
N GLY A 285 -9.90 -7.68 -11.12
CA GLY A 285 -11.24 -8.24 -11.02
C GLY A 285 -12.11 -7.50 -10.01
N MET A 286 -11.58 -7.16 -8.84
CA MET A 286 -12.27 -6.36 -7.83
C MET A 286 -12.58 -4.93 -8.28
N ILE A 287 -11.67 -4.32 -9.05
CA ILE A 287 -11.89 -2.97 -9.59
C ILE A 287 -12.92 -2.99 -10.72
N THR A 288 -12.79 -3.90 -11.68
CA THR A 288 -13.68 -3.96 -12.86
C THR A 288 -15.09 -4.42 -12.50
N SER A 289 -15.27 -5.20 -11.44
CA SER A 289 -16.60 -5.53 -10.90
C SER A 289 -17.23 -4.37 -10.13
N GLY A 290 -16.50 -3.30 -9.83
CA GLY A 290 -16.96 -2.19 -8.98
C GLY A 290 -16.94 -2.50 -7.48
N ALA A 291 -16.42 -3.66 -7.07
CA ALA A 291 -16.27 -4.00 -5.65
C ALA A 291 -15.22 -3.13 -4.94
N ILE A 292 -14.23 -2.65 -5.68
CA ILE A 292 -13.25 -1.67 -5.21
C ILE A 292 -13.25 -0.45 -6.12
N THR A 293 -13.46 0.71 -5.52
CA THR A 293 -13.28 2.03 -6.14
C THR A 293 -12.28 2.81 -5.29
N PRO A 294 -11.08 3.16 -5.81
CA PRO A 294 -10.12 3.90 -5.03
C PRO A 294 -10.58 5.33 -4.75
N HIS A 295 -10.39 5.79 -3.53
CA HIS A 295 -10.54 7.17 -3.17
C HIS A 295 -9.23 7.92 -3.41
N ILE A 296 -9.19 8.80 -4.40
CA ILE A 296 -8.01 9.65 -4.65
C ILE A 296 -8.19 10.96 -3.89
N GLY A 297 -7.52 11.02 -2.72
CA GLY A 297 -7.66 12.14 -1.78
C GLY A 297 -6.94 13.41 -2.25
N ALA A 298 -5.79 13.27 -2.89
CA ALA A 298 -5.05 14.41 -3.42
C ALA A 298 -4.24 14.05 -4.68
N ARG A 299 -4.05 15.07 -5.52
CA ARG A 299 -3.19 15.04 -6.71
C ARG A 299 -2.15 16.13 -6.58
N TYR A 300 -0.90 15.78 -6.79
CA TYR A 300 0.23 16.70 -6.81
C TYR A 300 0.94 16.58 -8.15
N ALA A 301 1.58 17.64 -8.63
CA ALA A 301 2.54 17.47 -9.71
C ALA A 301 3.76 16.70 -9.18
N LEU A 302 4.39 15.86 -10.01
CA LEU A 302 5.58 15.12 -9.60
C LEU A 302 6.68 16.04 -9.05
N ARG A 303 6.83 17.24 -9.59
CA ARG A 303 7.79 18.26 -9.12
C ARG A 303 7.50 18.74 -7.69
N ASP A 304 6.26 18.65 -7.23
CA ASP A 304 5.82 19.09 -5.90
C ASP A 304 5.84 17.96 -4.87
N VAL A 305 6.50 16.85 -5.16
CA VAL A 305 6.54 15.65 -4.31
C VAL A 305 7.01 15.92 -2.88
N ALA A 306 7.89 16.90 -2.67
CA ALA A 306 8.32 17.30 -1.32
C ALA A 306 7.14 17.82 -0.49
N GLN A 307 6.20 18.57 -1.08
CA GLN A 307 4.99 19.00 -0.40
C GLN A 307 4.03 17.82 -0.17
N ALA A 308 3.91 16.92 -1.14
CA ALA A 308 3.10 15.70 -1.00
C ALA A 308 3.57 14.83 0.18
N HIS A 309 4.89 14.67 0.36
CA HIS A 309 5.47 13.98 1.52
C HIS A 309 5.17 14.69 2.84
N ARG A 310 5.29 16.04 2.91
CA ARG A 310 4.93 16.81 4.11
C ARG A 310 3.47 16.59 4.52
N ASP A 311 2.55 16.61 3.56
CA ASP A 311 1.13 16.47 3.84
C ASP A 311 0.78 15.03 4.27
N LEU A 312 1.45 14.03 3.68
CA LEU A 312 1.31 12.62 4.07
C LEU A 312 1.80 12.39 5.51
N GLU A 313 2.99 12.88 5.87
CA GLU A 313 3.58 12.73 7.20
C GLU A 313 2.78 13.51 8.26
N ALA A 314 2.23 14.68 7.89
CA ALA A 314 1.34 15.47 8.75
C ALA A 314 -0.07 14.87 8.90
N ARG A 315 -0.37 13.71 8.28
CA ARG A 315 -1.68 13.03 8.31
C ARG A 315 -2.84 13.90 7.79
N LYS A 316 -2.54 14.86 6.91
CA LYS A 316 -3.55 15.74 6.29
C LYS A 316 -4.29 15.04 5.15
N THR A 317 -3.73 13.97 4.61
CA THR A 317 -4.30 13.23 3.48
C THR A 317 -5.26 12.14 3.94
N VAL A 318 -6.17 11.76 3.05
CA VAL A 318 -7.07 10.60 3.16
C VAL A 318 -6.97 9.77 1.88
N GLY A 319 -7.34 8.51 1.94
CA GLY A 319 -7.32 7.62 0.77
C GLY A 319 -5.94 7.50 0.12
N SER A 320 -5.93 7.30 -1.19
CA SER A 320 -4.73 7.25 -2.01
C SER A 320 -4.36 8.64 -2.52
N ASN A 321 -3.06 8.90 -2.63
CA ASN A 321 -2.58 10.14 -3.22
C ASN A 321 -1.68 9.81 -4.41
N VAL A 322 -1.73 10.63 -5.44
CA VAL A 322 -1.02 10.39 -6.69
C VAL A 322 -0.20 11.62 -7.10
N LEU A 323 0.87 11.35 -7.84
CA LEU A 323 1.70 12.36 -8.47
C LEU A 323 1.48 12.28 -9.98
N VAL A 324 1.02 13.37 -10.55
CA VAL A 324 0.81 13.52 -11.99
C VAL A 324 2.13 13.94 -12.62
N VAL A 325 2.52 13.24 -13.67
CA VAL A 325 3.81 13.42 -14.35
C VAL A 325 3.70 14.43 -15.48
#